data_0b57aac95a0914158f201d7fd85860e7
#
_entry.id   0b57aac95a0914158f201d7fd85860e7
#
_cell.length_a   1.000
_cell.length_b   1.000
_cell.length_c   1.000
_cell.angle_alpha   90.00
_cell.angle_beta   90.00
_cell.angle_gamma   90.00
#
_symmetry.space_group_name_H-M   'P 1'
#
loop_
_entity.id
_entity.type
_entity.pdbx_description
1 polymer ?
#
loop_
_entity_poly.entity_id
_entity_poly.type
_entity_poly.pdbx_seq_one_letter_code
_entity_poly.pdbx_strand_id
1 'polypeptide(L)'
;GVSTTADATARGGCTYGKTRDHVLALDYVLLGGERFVSQPVGDAGLEALCAQSGRIGKVHRTARRIADEQADLIRAKFPKLNRCLTGYDLAHLRRPDGRFDLNSVLCGAEGSLGFVVEARLNVLPIPKYSVLVNVRYAAFMDALRDARALIAQKPLSIETVDSKVLLLAMNDFVWNSVSEYFPEQEGEQTLGINLVEFSGDDPAEVDARVQRFVNHLQTDTTVRRLGHTLAVGSDAVKRVYAMRKRAVGLLGNVQGEARPQPFVEDTAGPPENLAEYIAEF
;
A
#
# COMPACT_ATOMS: atom_id res chain seq x y z
N GLY A 1 -0.42 -13.27 -7.27
CA GLY A 1 -0.71 -13.71 -5.92
C GLY A 1 0.02 -12.83 -4.94
N VAL A 2 -0.65 -12.42 -3.88
CA VAL A 2 -0.01 -11.68 -2.81
C VAL A 2 0.98 -12.64 -2.15
N SER A 3 2.25 -12.33 -2.22
CA SER A 3 3.26 -13.11 -1.55
C SER A 3 3.21 -12.82 -0.06
N THR A 4 2.86 -13.82 0.76
CA THR A 4 2.94 -13.71 2.22
C THR A 4 4.38 -13.48 2.69
N THR A 5 5.36 -13.71 1.84
CA THR A 5 6.77 -13.50 2.13
C THR A 5 7.26 -12.09 1.80
N ALA A 6 6.51 -11.30 1.01
CA ALA A 6 6.89 -9.96 0.63
C ALA A 6 6.28 -8.85 1.53
N ASP A 7 5.44 -9.19 2.49
CA ASP A 7 4.68 -8.25 3.34
C ASP A 7 4.08 -7.08 2.54
N ALA A 8 3.53 -7.41 1.36
CA ALA A 8 3.03 -6.43 0.42
C ALA A 8 1.89 -5.59 1.01
N THR A 9 1.82 -4.33 0.58
CA THR A 9 0.67 -3.48 0.80
C THR A 9 0.01 -3.16 -0.52
N ALA A 10 -1.31 -3.04 -0.48
CA ALA A 10 -2.11 -2.68 -1.62
C ALA A 10 -2.94 -1.43 -1.32
N ARG A 11 -3.81 -1.08 -2.25
CA ARG A 11 -4.84 -0.06 -2.07
C ARG A 11 -5.61 -0.31 -0.76
N GLY A 12 -5.71 0.71 0.07
CA GLY A 12 -6.32 0.61 1.39
C GLY A 12 -5.36 0.24 2.53
N GLY A 13 -4.06 0.14 2.29
CA GLY A 13 -3.05 -0.16 3.31
C GLY A 13 -3.07 0.81 4.50
N CYS A 14 -3.48 2.06 4.29
CA CYS A 14 -3.66 3.03 5.39
C CYS A 14 -4.80 2.65 6.35
N THR A 15 -5.83 1.95 5.84
CA THR A 15 -7.01 1.54 6.62
C THR A 15 -6.88 0.13 7.15
N TYR A 16 -6.36 -0.78 6.32
CA TYR A 16 -6.39 -2.22 6.60
C TYR A 16 -5.04 -2.83 6.95
N GLY A 17 -3.95 -2.06 6.82
CA GLY A 17 -2.61 -2.56 7.12
C GLY A 17 -1.96 -3.32 5.96
N LYS A 18 -0.97 -4.13 6.30
CA LYS A 18 -0.14 -4.91 5.38
C LYS A 18 -0.45 -6.40 5.48
N THR A 19 0.15 -7.21 4.62
CA THR A 19 -0.03 -8.67 4.60
C THR A 19 0.21 -9.29 5.98
N ARG A 20 1.28 -8.92 6.69
CA ARG A 20 1.56 -9.46 8.03
C ARG A 20 0.46 -9.19 9.06
N ASP A 21 -0.27 -8.09 8.91
CA ASP A 21 -1.37 -7.72 9.83
C ASP A 21 -2.58 -8.65 9.66
N HIS A 22 -2.64 -9.35 8.52
CA HIS A 22 -3.68 -10.33 8.19
C HIS A 22 -3.23 -11.79 8.35
N VAL A 23 -1.94 -12.04 8.59
CA VAL A 23 -1.43 -13.39 8.80
C VAL A 23 -1.69 -13.84 10.24
N LEU A 24 -2.54 -14.84 10.39
CA LEU A 24 -2.86 -15.47 11.68
C LEU A 24 -1.87 -16.59 12.03
N ALA A 25 -1.46 -17.36 11.03
CA ALA A 25 -0.44 -18.39 11.17
C ALA A 25 0.19 -18.74 9.81
N LEU A 26 1.44 -19.17 9.85
CA LEU A 26 2.18 -19.71 8.71
C LEU A 26 2.66 -21.13 9.03
N ASP A 27 2.36 -22.07 8.18
CA ASP A 27 3.05 -23.35 8.15
C ASP A 27 4.31 -23.17 7.28
N TYR A 28 5.46 -23.33 7.89
CA TYR A 28 6.73 -22.87 7.34
C TYR A 28 7.80 -23.94 7.40
N VAL A 29 8.54 -24.11 6.30
CA VAL A 29 9.70 -25.00 6.23
C VAL A 29 10.97 -24.18 6.20
N LEU A 30 11.79 -24.30 7.22
CA LEU A 30 13.09 -23.64 7.31
C LEU A 30 14.11 -24.23 6.36
N LEU A 31 15.13 -23.46 6.04
CA LEU A 31 16.31 -24.00 5.36
C LEU A 31 16.90 -25.16 6.17
N GLY A 32 16.93 -26.35 5.56
CA GLY A 32 17.32 -27.60 6.21
C GLY A 32 16.15 -28.56 6.49
N GLY A 33 14.90 -28.17 6.13
CA GLY A 33 13.75 -29.07 6.08
C GLY A 33 12.91 -29.17 7.37
N GLU A 34 13.31 -28.50 8.45
CA GLU A 34 12.48 -28.47 9.67
C GLU A 34 11.20 -27.66 9.42
N ARG A 35 10.04 -28.25 9.73
CA ARG A 35 8.72 -27.65 9.55
C ARG A 35 8.11 -27.26 10.87
N PHE A 36 7.50 -26.09 10.94
CA PHE A 36 6.79 -25.60 12.13
C PHE A 36 5.67 -24.64 11.77
N VAL A 37 4.74 -24.45 12.69
CA VAL A 37 3.68 -23.46 12.55
C VAL A 37 4.08 -22.21 13.36
N SER A 38 4.26 -21.10 12.64
CA SER A 38 4.47 -19.77 13.24
C SER A 38 3.13 -19.09 13.49
N GLN A 39 2.91 -18.65 14.71
CA GLN A 39 1.74 -17.86 15.13
C GLN A 39 2.10 -17.02 16.35
N PRO A 40 1.35 -15.93 16.63
CA PRO A 40 1.58 -15.14 17.84
C PRO A 40 1.44 -15.98 19.11
N VAL A 41 2.44 -15.95 19.98
CA VAL A 41 2.49 -16.73 21.23
C VAL A 41 2.73 -15.83 22.43
N GLY A 42 2.14 -16.19 23.57
CA GLY A 42 2.47 -15.57 24.86
C GLY A 42 3.83 -16.06 25.38
N ASP A 43 4.26 -15.52 26.54
CA ASP A 43 5.59 -15.79 27.09
C ASP A 43 5.84 -17.28 27.36
N ALA A 44 4.88 -18.02 27.94
CA ALA A 44 5.01 -19.45 28.15
C ALA A 44 5.19 -20.26 26.86
N GLY A 45 4.47 -19.87 25.80
CA GLY A 45 4.63 -20.45 24.46
C GLY A 45 5.99 -20.14 23.85
N LEU A 46 6.47 -18.92 24.00
CA LEU A 46 7.80 -18.51 23.54
C LEU A 46 8.91 -19.28 24.27
N GLU A 47 8.81 -19.45 25.59
CA GLU A 47 9.75 -20.27 26.37
C GLU A 47 9.80 -21.71 25.87
N ALA A 48 8.63 -22.31 25.63
CA ALA A 48 8.55 -23.68 25.10
C ALA A 48 9.19 -23.80 23.70
N LEU A 49 9.00 -22.81 22.83
CA LEU A 49 9.64 -22.75 21.52
C LEU A 49 11.16 -22.54 21.61
N CYS A 50 11.61 -21.68 22.51
CA CYS A 50 13.03 -21.45 22.77
C CYS A 50 13.75 -22.66 23.37
N ALA A 51 13.05 -23.49 24.13
CA ALA A 51 13.59 -24.72 24.74
C ALA A 51 13.80 -25.85 23.72
N GLN A 52 13.19 -25.77 22.55
CA GLN A 52 13.36 -26.79 21.51
C GLN A 52 14.81 -26.87 21.03
N SER A 53 15.27 -28.09 20.76
CA SER A 53 16.51 -28.36 20.05
C SER A 53 16.36 -28.02 18.54
N GLY A 54 17.47 -28.02 17.80
CA GLY A 54 17.44 -27.80 16.36
C GLY A 54 17.27 -26.33 15.93
N ARG A 55 16.86 -26.13 14.68
CA ARG A 55 16.77 -24.81 14.06
C ARG A 55 15.57 -24.01 14.59
N ILE A 56 14.45 -24.67 14.86
CA ILE A 56 13.24 -24.02 15.37
C ILE A 56 13.54 -23.29 16.67
N GLY A 57 14.15 -23.99 17.66
CA GLY A 57 14.53 -23.35 18.90
C GLY A 57 15.60 -22.27 18.72
N LYS A 58 16.59 -22.49 17.83
CA LYS A 58 17.61 -21.49 17.52
C LYS A 58 17.01 -20.21 16.93
N VAL A 59 16.06 -20.31 15.99
CA VAL A 59 15.38 -19.17 15.38
C VAL A 59 14.63 -18.36 16.43
N HIS A 60 13.84 -19.02 17.31
CA HIS A 60 13.08 -18.34 18.35
C HIS A 60 13.99 -17.67 19.39
N ARG A 61 15.04 -18.36 19.85
CA ARG A 61 16.04 -17.75 20.76
C ARG A 61 16.73 -16.54 20.13
N THR A 62 17.11 -16.64 18.85
CA THR A 62 17.78 -15.54 18.15
C THR A 62 16.84 -14.34 17.95
N ALA A 63 15.61 -14.58 17.48
CA ALA A 63 14.64 -13.51 17.27
C ALA A 63 14.23 -12.83 18.59
N ARG A 64 14.04 -13.64 19.67
CA ARG A 64 13.79 -13.10 21.02
C ARG A 64 14.96 -12.23 21.49
N ARG A 65 16.19 -12.73 21.39
CA ARG A 65 17.38 -11.97 21.79
C ARG A 65 17.48 -10.64 21.05
N ILE A 66 17.23 -10.64 19.73
CA ILE A 66 17.22 -9.40 18.94
C ILE A 66 16.13 -8.45 19.45
N ALA A 67 14.91 -8.94 19.65
CA ALA A 67 13.80 -8.13 20.11
C ALA A 67 14.06 -7.51 21.49
N ASP A 68 14.70 -8.26 22.41
CA ASP A 68 14.93 -7.82 23.78
C ASP A 68 16.21 -6.94 23.90
N GLU A 69 17.35 -7.38 23.31
CA GLU A 69 18.63 -6.67 23.44
C GLU A 69 18.76 -5.47 22.52
N GLN A 70 18.06 -5.46 21.35
CA GLN A 70 18.16 -4.39 20.35
C GLN A 70 16.91 -3.50 20.29
N ALA A 71 16.04 -3.56 21.30
CA ALA A 71 14.74 -2.87 21.32
C ALA A 71 14.88 -1.35 21.07
N ASP A 72 15.87 -0.70 21.71
CA ASP A 72 16.08 0.74 21.56
C ASP A 72 16.62 1.10 20.19
N LEU A 73 17.54 0.30 19.64
CA LEU A 73 18.08 0.48 18.30
C LEU A 73 17.00 0.29 17.23
N ILE A 74 16.19 -0.75 17.36
CA ILE A 74 15.05 -1.02 16.46
C ILE A 74 14.09 0.18 16.50
N ARG A 75 13.71 0.65 17.70
CA ARG A 75 12.81 1.79 17.87
C ARG A 75 13.37 3.08 17.27
N ALA A 76 14.68 3.28 17.33
CA ALA A 76 15.35 4.47 16.81
C ALA A 76 15.52 4.44 15.29
N LYS A 77 15.71 3.25 14.69
CA LYS A 77 16.09 3.11 13.28
C LYS A 77 14.93 2.72 12.36
N PHE A 78 13.94 1.97 12.84
CA PHE A 78 12.80 1.60 12.02
C PHE A 78 11.90 2.80 11.76
N PRO A 79 11.54 3.11 10.50
CA PRO A 79 10.66 4.20 10.17
C PRO A 79 9.28 4.03 10.80
N LYS A 80 8.73 5.11 11.32
CA LYS A 80 7.37 5.15 11.87
C LYS A 80 6.34 5.37 10.75
N LEU A 81 6.37 4.50 9.74
CA LEU A 81 5.46 4.52 8.62
C LEU A 81 4.60 3.27 8.64
N ASN A 82 3.34 3.41 8.30
CA ASN A 82 2.45 2.27 8.12
C ASN A 82 2.86 1.39 6.93
N ARG A 83 3.68 1.92 6.03
CA ARG A 83 4.21 1.29 4.83
C ARG A 83 5.74 1.30 4.85
N CYS A 84 6.30 0.48 5.74
CA CYS A 84 7.74 0.28 5.84
C CYS A 84 8.06 -1.18 5.46
N LEU A 85 8.58 -1.39 4.25
CA LEU A 85 8.80 -2.70 3.65
C LEU A 85 10.28 -2.92 3.33
N THR A 86 11.13 -2.80 4.33
CA THR A 86 12.59 -2.90 4.16
C THR A 86 13.16 -4.27 4.55
N GLY A 87 12.45 -5.35 4.24
CA GLY A 87 12.87 -6.70 4.59
C GLY A 87 12.29 -7.17 5.93
N TYR A 88 13.11 -7.71 6.81
CA TYR A 88 12.65 -8.30 8.07
C TYR A 88 12.09 -7.26 9.03
N ASP A 89 10.82 -7.36 9.35
CA ASP A 89 10.15 -6.43 10.26
C ASP A 89 10.44 -6.79 11.73
N LEU A 90 11.57 -6.37 12.22
CA LEU A 90 11.98 -6.59 13.60
C LEU A 90 11.18 -5.74 14.59
N ALA A 91 10.60 -4.63 14.14
CA ALA A 91 9.87 -3.71 15.01
C ALA A 91 8.58 -4.32 15.58
N HIS A 92 8.08 -5.38 14.96
CA HIS A 92 6.81 -6.00 15.34
C HIS A 92 6.95 -7.46 15.81
N LEU A 93 8.17 -7.88 16.16
CA LEU A 93 8.39 -9.16 16.86
C LEU A 93 7.64 -9.24 18.19
N ARG A 94 7.45 -8.10 18.86
CA ARG A 94 6.53 -7.95 20.00
C ARG A 94 5.31 -7.15 19.53
N ARG A 95 4.14 -7.77 19.61
CA ARG A 95 2.87 -7.13 19.29
C ARG A 95 2.45 -6.15 20.40
N PRO A 96 1.54 -5.19 20.10
CA PRO A 96 1.00 -4.30 21.14
C PRO A 96 0.31 -5.02 22.30
N ASP A 97 -0.22 -6.23 22.07
CA ASP A 97 -0.82 -7.09 23.09
C ASP A 97 0.20 -7.91 23.91
N GLY A 98 1.49 -7.68 23.68
CA GLY A 98 2.61 -8.34 24.39
C GLY A 98 3.03 -9.68 23.78
N ARG A 99 2.25 -10.28 22.89
CA ARG A 99 2.62 -11.56 22.27
C ARG A 99 3.84 -11.44 21.37
N PHE A 100 4.63 -12.49 21.33
CA PHE A 100 5.73 -12.63 20.38
C PHE A 100 5.21 -13.18 19.04
N ASP A 101 5.59 -12.54 17.94
CA ASP A 101 5.08 -12.87 16.60
C ASP A 101 6.21 -12.93 15.56
N LEU A 102 6.68 -14.14 15.30
CA LEU A 102 7.71 -14.35 14.28
C LEU A 102 7.19 -14.10 12.84
N ASN A 103 5.87 -14.11 12.61
CA ASN A 103 5.29 -13.85 11.30
C ASN A 103 5.72 -12.48 10.75
N SER A 104 5.99 -11.49 11.61
CA SER A 104 6.46 -10.17 11.18
C SER A 104 7.77 -10.25 10.38
N VAL A 105 8.66 -11.15 10.75
CA VAL A 105 9.93 -11.39 10.05
C VAL A 105 9.74 -12.32 8.86
N LEU A 106 8.94 -13.37 9.00
CA LEU A 106 8.70 -14.34 7.94
C LEU A 106 7.96 -13.73 6.75
N CYS A 107 7.04 -12.78 6.99
CA CYS A 107 6.32 -12.07 5.93
C CYS A 107 7.21 -11.11 5.11
N GLY A 108 8.34 -10.66 5.63
CA GLY A 108 9.31 -9.83 4.89
C GLY A 108 10.52 -10.60 4.37
N ALA A 109 10.50 -11.92 4.46
CA ALA A 109 11.69 -12.74 4.18
C ALA A 109 11.94 -13.01 2.70
N GLU A 110 10.97 -12.82 1.83
CA GLU A 110 11.06 -13.05 0.37
C GLU A 110 11.75 -14.39 -0.02
N GLY A 111 11.44 -15.44 0.75
CA GLY A 111 12.02 -16.78 0.55
C GLY A 111 13.43 -17.00 1.12
N SER A 112 14.09 -15.96 1.67
CA SER A 112 15.46 -16.07 2.19
C SER A 112 15.59 -16.88 3.49
N LEU A 113 14.50 -17.08 4.25
CA LEU A 113 14.48 -17.83 5.50
C LEU A 113 13.87 -19.23 5.35
N GLY A 114 13.13 -19.50 4.29
CA GLY A 114 12.47 -20.77 4.04
C GLY A 114 11.24 -20.61 3.15
N PHE A 115 10.33 -21.62 3.20
CA PHE A 115 9.14 -21.68 2.34
C PHE A 115 7.86 -21.71 3.17
N VAL A 116 6.87 -20.91 2.73
CA VAL A 116 5.49 -20.99 3.22
C VAL A 116 4.80 -22.17 2.55
N VAL A 117 4.32 -23.12 3.34
CA VAL A 117 3.54 -24.28 2.88
C VAL A 117 2.05 -23.95 2.89
N GLU A 118 1.59 -23.33 3.98
CA GLU A 118 0.20 -22.93 4.18
C GLU A 118 0.16 -21.61 4.96
N ALA A 119 -0.82 -20.77 4.66
CA ALA A 119 -1.08 -19.54 5.40
C ALA A 119 -2.54 -19.49 5.85
N ARG A 120 -2.76 -19.22 7.14
CA ARG A 120 -4.07 -18.86 7.67
C ARG A 120 -4.16 -17.35 7.75
N LEU A 121 -5.10 -16.80 6.97
CA LEU A 121 -5.27 -15.35 6.83
C LEU A 121 -6.59 -14.88 7.45
N ASN A 122 -6.55 -13.70 8.04
CA ASN A 122 -7.74 -12.91 8.29
C ASN A 122 -8.29 -12.39 6.95
N VAL A 123 -9.60 -12.32 6.81
CA VAL A 123 -10.27 -11.79 5.63
C VAL A 123 -11.06 -10.54 6.00
N LEU A 124 -11.16 -9.62 5.07
CA LEU A 124 -11.93 -8.39 5.20
C LEU A 124 -13.22 -8.48 4.39
N PRO A 125 -14.34 -7.93 4.86
CA PRO A 125 -15.52 -7.79 4.06
C PRO A 125 -15.24 -6.88 2.87
N ILE A 126 -15.81 -7.19 1.71
CA ILE A 126 -15.74 -6.31 0.54
C ILE A 126 -16.80 -5.21 0.74
N PRO A 127 -16.40 -3.92 0.72
CA PRO A 127 -17.35 -2.84 0.84
C PRO A 127 -18.43 -2.90 -0.27
N LYS A 128 -19.67 -2.65 0.09
CA LYS A 128 -20.80 -2.73 -0.84
C LYS A 128 -20.91 -1.53 -1.77
N TYR A 129 -20.39 -0.38 -1.33
CA TYR A 129 -20.47 0.87 -2.06
C TYR A 129 -19.12 1.58 -2.06
N SER A 130 -18.75 2.14 -3.21
CA SER A 130 -17.50 2.90 -3.38
C SER A 130 -17.72 4.08 -4.31
N VAL A 131 -17.05 5.18 -4.03
CA VAL A 131 -16.97 6.36 -4.88
C VAL A 131 -15.50 6.72 -5.04
N LEU A 132 -15.08 6.99 -6.26
CA LEU A 132 -13.76 7.50 -6.59
C LEU A 132 -13.86 8.95 -7.04
N VAL A 133 -13.21 9.84 -6.33
CA VAL A 133 -13.10 11.26 -6.70
C VAL A 133 -11.80 11.42 -7.51
N ASN A 134 -11.95 11.79 -8.79
CA ASN A 134 -10.83 11.99 -9.70
C ASN A 134 -10.48 13.48 -9.70
N VAL A 135 -9.44 13.88 -8.98
CA VAL A 135 -8.99 15.29 -8.88
C VAL A 135 -7.93 15.56 -9.93
N ARG A 136 -8.11 16.60 -10.76
CA ARG A 136 -7.21 16.95 -11.86
C ARG A 136 -6.37 18.16 -11.53
N TYR A 137 -5.10 18.16 -11.99
CA TYR A 137 -4.13 19.22 -11.72
C TYR A 137 -3.43 19.67 -13.02
N ALA A 138 -3.12 20.98 -13.07
CA ALA A 138 -2.33 21.57 -14.14
C ALA A 138 -0.83 21.24 -14.05
N ALA A 139 -0.37 20.74 -12.89
CA ALA A 139 1.00 20.32 -12.66
C ALA A 139 1.03 19.04 -11.83
N PHE A 140 1.91 18.09 -12.20
CA PHE A 140 2.08 16.85 -11.42
C PHE A 140 2.54 17.12 -9.98
N MET A 141 3.43 18.10 -9.80
CA MET A 141 3.92 18.48 -8.48
C MET A 141 2.81 18.99 -7.56
N ASP A 142 1.76 19.62 -8.09
CA ASP A 142 0.60 20.04 -7.29
C ASP A 142 -0.21 18.85 -6.82
N ALA A 143 -0.34 17.79 -7.63
CA ALA A 143 -0.96 16.55 -7.20
C ALA A 143 -0.21 15.89 -6.02
N LEU A 144 1.12 15.93 -6.04
CA LEU A 144 1.96 15.40 -4.94
C LEU A 144 1.86 16.26 -3.68
N ARG A 145 1.91 17.60 -3.80
CA ARG A 145 1.79 18.52 -2.66
C ARG A 145 0.43 18.43 -1.98
N ASP A 146 -0.62 18.18 -2.77
CA ASP A 146 -1.98 18.05 -2.27
C ASP A 146 -2.19 16.77 -1.44
N ALA A 147 -1.39 15.73 -1.66
CA ALA A 147 -1.57 14.43 -1.03
C ALA A 147 -1.75 14.50 0.50
N ARG A 148 -1.00 15.38 1.18
CA ARG A 148 -1.11 15.58 2.63
C ARG A 148 -2.50 16.09 3.06
N ALA A 149 -3.02 17.09 2.36
CA ALA A 149 -4.35 17.66 2.64
C ALA A 149 -5.46 16.65 2.36
N LEU A 150 -5.29 15.86 1.27
CA LEU A 150 -6.24 14.83 0.89
C LEU A 150 -6.25 13.65 1.89
N ILE A 151 -5.08 13.20 2.37
CA ILE A 151 -4.98 12.14 3.40
C ILE A 151 -5.69 12.53 4.69
N ALA A 152 -5.62 13.82 5.07
CA ALA A 152 -6.30 14.32 6.26
C ALA A 152 -7.84 14.14 6.22
N GLN A 153 -8.42 13.99 5.02
CA GLN A 153 -9.84 13.69 4.82
C GLN A 153 -10.20 12.20 5.00
N LYS A 154 -9.20 11.37 5.34
CA LYS A 154 -9.35 9.93 5.63
C LYS A 154 -10.01 9.12 4.50
N PRO A 155 -9.54 9.22 3.26
CA PRO A 155 -9.99 8.33 2.18
C PRO A 155 -9.51 6.90 2.46
N LEU A 156 -10.07 5.94 1.72
CA LEU A 156 -9.56 4.57 1.71
C LEU A 156 -8.17 4.50 1.06
N SER A 157 -7.99 5.22 -0.04
CA SER A 157 -6.73 5.29 -0.78
C SER A 157 -6.63 6.58 -1.59
N ILE A 158 -5.40 6.97 -1.89
CA ILE A 158 -5.07 7.99 -2.89
C ILE A 158 -4.03 7.37 -3.81
N GLU A 159 -4.29 7.39 -5.12
CA GLU A 159 -3.33 7.01 -6.14
C GLU A 159 -3.07 8.19 -7.06
N THR A 160 -1.82 8.61 -7.18
CA THR A 160 -1.41 9.69 -8.06
C THR A 160 -0.97 9.13 -9.41
N VAL A 161 -1.44 9.73 -10.50
CA VAL A 161 -1.10 9.36 -11.87
C VAL A 161 -0.51 10.59 -12.55
N ASP A 162 0.67 10.42 -13.15
CA ASP A 162 1.35 11.48 -13.91
C ASP A 162 0.83 11.61 -15.35
N SER A 163 1.24 12.68 -16.02
CA SER A 163 0.84 12.96 -17.40
C SER A 163 1.33 11.91 -18.42
N LYS A 164 2.47 11.26 -18.18
CA LYS A 164 3.01 10.25 -19.09
C LYS A 164 2.16 8.98 -19.06
N VAL A 165 1.82 8.52 -17.87
CA VAL A 165 0.94 7.35 -17.67
C VAL A 165 -0.47 7.67 -18.18
N LEU A 166 -0.98 8.90 -17.96
CA LEU A 166 -2.27 9.34 -18.46
C LEU A 166 -2.30 9.35 -19.98
N LEU A 167 -1.25 9.88 -20.63
CA LEU A 167 -1.13 9.91 -22.09
C LEU A 167 -1.11 8.50 -22.70
N LEU A 168 -0.45 7.54 -22.06
CA LEU A 168 -0.49 6.13 -22.48
C LEU A 168 -1.90 5.57 -22.44
N ALA A 169 -2.67 5.90 -21.38
CA ALA A 169 -4.08 5.50 -21.28
C ALA A 169 -4.93 6.15 -22.38
N MET A 170 -4.74 7.44 -22.66
CA MET A 170 -5.49 8.19 -23.68
C MET A 170 -5.29 7.62 -25.08
N ASN A 171 -4.13 7.05 -25.36
CA ASN A 171 -3.79 6.42 -26.65
C ASN A 171 -4.19 4.92 -26.70
N ASP A 172 -4.77 4.37 -25.65
CA ASP A 172 -5.23 2.97 -25.58
C ASP A 172 -6.77 2.91 -25.64
N PHE A 173 -7.29 1.81 -26.16
CA PHE A 173 -8.75 1.60 -26.25
C PHE A 173 -9.47 1.67 -24.89
N VAL A 174 -8.75 1.43 -23.78
CA VAL A 174 -9.34 1.51 -22.43
C VAL A 174 -9.87 2.91 -22.12
N TRP A 175 -9.32 3.96 -22.75
CA TRP A 175 -9.75 5.34 -22.57
C TRP A 175 -11.24 5.55 -22.88
N ASN A 176 -11.74 4.89 -23.89
CA ASN A 176 -13.15 5.02 -24.30
C ASN A 176 -14.13 4.65 -23.16
N SER A 177 -13.70 3.84 -22.21
CA SER A 177 -14.54 3.41 -21.07
C SER A 177 -14.48 4.33 -19.86
N VAL A 178 -13.56 5.32 -19.86
CA VAL A 178 -13.28 6.18 -18.69
C VAL A 178 -13.14 7.66 -19.03
N SER A 179 -13.12 8.06 -20.31
CA SER A 179 -12.91 9.45 -20.74
C SER A 179 -13.90 10.43 -20.11
N GLU A 180 -15.11 9.99 -19.81
CA GLU A 180 -16.14 10.78 -19.10
C GLU A 180 -15.67 11.29 -17.72
N TYR A 181 -14.73 10.57 -17.08
CA TYR A 181 -14.19 10.96 -15.76
C TYR A 181 -13.01 11.94 -15.88
N PHE A 182 -12.53 12.22 -17.06
CA PHE A 182 -11.37 13.08 -17.31
C PHE A 182 -11.65 14.09 -18.42
N PRO A 183 -12.69 14.94 -18.28
CA PRO A 183 -13.05 15.91 -19.31
C PRO A 183 -11.90 16.89 -19.52
N GLU A 184 -11.56 17.14 -20.79
CA GLU A 184 -10.65 18.18 -21.19
C GLU A 184 -11.37 19.54 -21.16
N GLN A 185 -10.68 20.58 -20.72
CA GLN A 185 -11.16 21.96 -20.79
C GLN A 185 -10.28 22.72 -21.79
N GLU A 186 -10.87 23.55 -22.63
CA GLU A 186 -10.14 24.31 -23.63
C GLU A 186 -9.11 25.25 -22.96
N GLY A 187 -7.85 25.11 -23.38
CA GLY A 187 -6.73 25.86 -22.81
C GLY A 187 -6.15 25.31 -21.49
N GLU A 188 -6.65 24.19 -20.96
CA GLU A 188 -6.14 23.58 -19.74
C GLU A 188 -5.73 22.13 -19.98
N GLN A 189 -4.45 21.83 -19.73
CA GLN A 189 -3.92 20.46 -19.82
C GLN A 189 -3.83 19.80 -18.44
N THR A 190 -4.37 18.59 -18.32
CA THR A 190 -4.22 17.76 -17.11
C THR A 190 -2.84 17.10 -17.11
N LEU A 191 -1.98 17.48 -16.17
CA LEU A 191 -0.62 16.93 -16.02
C LEU A 191 -0.46 16.03 -14.78
N GLY A 192 -1.48 15.94 -13.95
CA GLY A 192 -1.54 15.05 -12.81
C GLY A 192 -2.96 14.77 -12.36
N ILE A 193 -3.19 13.59 -11.80
CA ILE A 193 -4.50 13.18 -11.26
C ILE A 193 -4.28 12.51 -9.92
N ASN A 194 -5.12 12.83 -8.93
CA ASN A 194 -5.29 12.03 -7.72
C ASN A 194 -6.61 11.28 -7.79
N LEU A 195 -6.54 9.96 -7.70
CA LEU A 195 -7.65 9.04 -7.59
C LEU A 195 -7.91 8.80 -6.10
N VAL A 196 -8.94 9.44 -5.55
CA VAL A 196 -9.24 9.44 -4.10
C VAL A 196 -10.48 8.59 -3.84
N GLU A 197 -10.31 7.45 -3.17
CA GLU A 197 -11.39 6.49 -2.96
C GLU A 197 -12.01 6.60 -1.58
N PHE A 198 -13.34 6.57 -1.55
CA PHE A 198 -14.16 6.38 -0.36
C PHE A 198 -15.02 5.14 -0.53
N SER A 199 -15.09 4.30 0.51
CA SER A 199 -15.91 3.09 0.48
C SER A 199 -16.51 2.77 1.84
N GLY A 200 -17.55 1.96 1.84
CA GLY A 200 -18.26 1.51 3.03
C GLY A 200 -19.48 0.65 2.68
N ASP A 201 -20.22 0.24 3.68
CA ASP A 201 -21.44 -0.58 3.50
C ASP A 201 -22.70 0.27 3.44
N ASP A 202 -22.67 1.48 4.00
CA ASP A 202 -23.78 2.44 3.94
C ASP A 202 -23.47 3.53 2.89
N PRO A 203 -24.25 3.58 1.78
CA PRO A 203 -24.09 4.61 0.76
C PRO A 203 -24.23 6.03 1.29
N ALA A 204 -25.15 6.29 2.23
CA ALA A 204 -25.38 7.62 2.75
C ALA A 204 -24.19 8.14 3.56
N GLU A 205 -23.52 7.27 4.32
CA GLU A 205 -22.29 7.61 5.04
C GLU A 205 -21.14 7.91 4.06
N VAL A 206 -20.97 7.09 3.03
CA VAL A 206 -19.94 7.28 2.01
C VAL A 206 -20.17 8.59 1.26
N ASP A 207 -21.42 8.86 0.81
CA ASP A 207 -21.76 10.09 0.10
C ASP A 207 -21.55 11.35 0.99
N ALA A 208 -21.86 11.27 2.28
CA ALA A 208 -21.58 12.36 3.21
C ALA A 208 -20.07 12.61 3.37
N ARG A 209 -19.23 11.58 3.34
CA ARG A 209 -17.76 11.73 3.35
C ARG A 209 -17.25 12.35 2.05
N VAL A 210 -17.76 11.89 0.91
CA VAL A 210 -17.44 12.43 -0.42
C VAL A 210 -17.84 13.91 -0.49
N GLN A 211 -19.04 14.28 0.00
CA GLN A 211 -19.48 15.67 -0.02
C GLN A 211 -18.57 16.57 0.85
N ARG A 212 -18.18 16.12 2.04
CA ARG A 212 -17.20 16.86 2.87
C ARG A 212 -15.86 17.03 2.13
N PHE A 213 -15.41 15.98 1.45
CA PHE A 213 -14.20 16.02 0.64
C PHE A 213 -14.30 17.00 -0.52
N VAL A 214 -15.40 16.99 -1.26
CA VAL A 214 -15.66 17.92 -2.37
C VAL A 214 -15.69 19.36 -1.86
N ASN A 215 -16.34 19.63 -0.72
CA ASN A 215 -16.34 20.95 -0.09
C ASN A 215 -14.90 21.39 0.29
N HIS A 216 -14.06 20.46 0.79
CA HIS A 216 -12.65 20.75 1.06
C HIS A 216 -11.91 21.15 -0.23
N LEU A 217 -12.09 20.42 -1.34
CA LEU A 217 -11.47 20.75 -2.63
C LEU A 217 -11.84 22.15 -3.13
N GLN A 218 -13.05 22.61 -2.82
CA GLN A 218 -13.55 23.95 -3.23
C GLN A 218 -13.04 25.09 -2.34
N THR A 219 -12.78 24.81 -1.07
CA THR A 219 -12.40 25.82 -0.08
C THR A 219 -10.90 25.92 0.14
N ASP A 220 -10.17 24.84 -0.04
CA ASP A 220 -8.71 24.85 0.06
C ASP A 220 -8.07 25.28 -1.27
N THR A 221 -7.32 26.39 -1.21
CA THR A 221 -6.64 27.01 -2.36
C THR A 221 -5.12 26.86 -2.29
N THR A 222 -4.61 25.95 -1.47
CA THR A 222 -3.16 25.75 -1.28
C THR A 222 -2.46 25.23 -2.52
N VAL A 223 -3.19 24.50 -3.40
CA VAL A 223 -2.72 24.06 -4.71
C VAL A 223 -3.76 24.37 -5.79
N ARG A 224 -3.29 24.50 -7.05
CA ARG A 224 -4.19 24.72 -8.19
C ARG A 224 -4.76 23.39 -8.66
N ARG A 225 -6.08 23.19 -8.45
CA ARG A 225 -6.85 22.06 -9.01
C ARG A 225 -7.63 22.56 -10.24
N LEU A 226 -7.64 21.75 -11.31
CA LEU A 226 -8.45 22.02 -12.51
C LEU A 226 -9.93 21.62 -12.32
N GLY A 227 -10.22 20.84 -11.30
CA GLY A 227 -11.55 20.34 -10.98
C GLY A 227 -11.53 18.87 -10.60
N HIS A 228 -12.71 18.31 -10.41
CA HIS A 228 -12.90 16.92 -10.05
C HIS A 228 -14.11 16.31 -10.76
N THR A 229 -14.13 14.98 -10.83
CA THR A 229 -15.28 14.17 -11.27
C THR A 229 -15.50 13.03 -10.30
N LEU A 230 -16.67 12.41 -10.34
CA LEU A 230 -17.03 11.29 -9.47
C LEU A 230 -17.29 10.04 -10.32
N ALA A 231 -16.58 8.96 -10.03
CA ALA A 231 -16.95 7.63 -10.49
C ALA A 231 -17.70 6.93 -9.35
N VAL A 232 -19.03 6.79 -9.51
CA VAL A 232 -19.92 6.32 -8.47
C VAL A 232 -20.25 4.85 -8.68
N GLY A 233 -20.12 4.06 -7.62
CA GLY A 233 -20.39 2.63 -7.61
C GLY A 233 -19.18 1.79 -8.01
N SER A 234 -19.18 0.53 -7.55
CA SER A 234 -18.05 -0.37 -7.67
C SER A 234 -17.60 -0.61 -9.11
N ASP A 235 -18.51 -0.61 -10.09
CA ASP A 235 -18.15 -0.87 -11.48
C ASP A 235 -17.48 0.32 -12.15
N ALA A 236 -17.94 1.55 -11.87
CA ALA A 236 -17.28 2.77 -12.32
C ALA A 236 -15.85 2.89 -11.72
N VAL A 237 -15.73 2.65 -10.44
CA VAL A 237 -14.43 2.62 -9.73
C VAL A 237 -13.49 1.58 -10.34
N LYS A 238 -13.97 0.36 -10.60
CA LYS A 238 -13.18 -0.71 -11.23
C LYS A 238 -12.68 -0.31 -12.63
N ARG A 239 -13.51 0.36 -13.45
CA ARG A 239 -13.10 0.82 -14.78
C ARG A 239 -11.93 1.80 -14.71
N VAL A 240 -12.01 2.80 -13.83
CA VAL A 240 -10.92 3.77 -13.67
C VAL A 240 -9.62 3.09 -13.20
N TYR A 241 -9.70 2.18 -12.23
CA TYR A 241 -8.52 1.43 -11.79
C TYR A 241 -7.98 0.46 -12.86
N ALA A 242 -8.85 -0.13 -13.68
CA ALA A 242 -8.43 -0.97 -14.80
C ALA A 242 -7.63 -0.16 -15.83
N MET A 243 -8.07 1.08 -16.14
CA MET A 243 -7.32 2.02 -16.97
C MET A 243 -5.93 2.29 -16.37
N ARG A 244 -5.86 2.67 -15.09
CA ARG A 244 -4.57 2.94 -14.41
C ARG A 244 -3.64 1.74 -14.48
N LYS A 245 -4.14 0.55 -14.14
CA LYS A 245 -3.36 -0.69 -14.16
C LYS A 245 -2.84 -1.00 -15.57
N ARG A 246 -3.68 -0.82 -16.60
CA ARG A 246 -3.32 -1.06 -17.99
C ARG A 246 -2.27 -0.06 -18.47
N ALA A 247 -2.43 1.23 -18.17
CA ALA A 247 -1.50 2.28 -18.54
C ALA A 247 -0.08 2.04 -17.98
N VAL A 248 0.02 1.62 -16.70
CA VAL A 248 1.31 1.21 -16.12
C VAL A 248 1.90 0.00 -16.85
N GLY A 249 1.06 -0.98 -17.22
CA GLY A 249 1.51 -2.14 -18.02
C GLY A 249 2.06 -1.76 -19.41
N LEU A 250 1.60 -0.65 -19.99
CA LEU A 250 2.08 -0.14 -21.27
C LEU A 250 3.48 0.51 -21.20
N LEU A 251 3.95 0.92 -20.02
CA LEU A 251 5.31 1.45 -19.84
C LEU A 251 6.39 0.48 -20.31
N GLY A 252 6.17 -0.84 -20.11
CA GLY A 252 7.08 -1.88 -20.61
C GLY A 252 7.08 -2.07 -22.13
N ASN A 253 6.09 -1.50 -22.83
CA ASN A 253 5.89 -1.64 -24.29
C ASN A 253 6.22 -0.37 -25.08
N VAL A 254 6.95 0.57 -24.48
CA VAL A 254 7.38 1.80 -25.18
C VAL A 254 8.18 1.44 -26.42
N GLN A 255 7.82 2.05 -27.57
CA GLN A 255 8.52 1.82 -28.84
C GLN A 255 9.90 2.46 -28.80
N GLY A 256 10.91 1.74 -29.29
CA GLY A 256 12.29 2.20 -29.39
C GLY A 256 13.29 1.12 -29.00
N GLU A 257 14.58 1.34 -29.29
CA GLU A 257 15.67 0.43 -28.95
C GLU A 257 15.95 0.44 -27.42
N ALA A 258 15.77 1.59 -26.77
CA ALA A 258 15.95 1.74 -25.33
C ALA A 258 14.62 1.54 -24.59
N ARG A 259 14.53 0.48 -23.78
CA ARG A 259 13.38 0.24 -22.91
C ARG A 259 13.66 0.79 -21.51
N PRO A 260 12.68 1.42 -20.85
CA PRO A 260 12.81 1.78 -19.45
C PRO A 260 13.18 0.56 -18.61
N GLN A 261 14.21 0.68 -17.78
CA GLN A 261 14.61 -0.35 -16.83
C GLN A 261 14.14 0.10 -15.44
N PRO A 262 13.24 -0.63 -14.79
CA PRO A 262 12.88 -0.34 -13.41
C PRO A 262 14.07 -0.70 -12.52
N PHE A 263 14.61 0.26 -11.78
CA PHE A 263 15.71 0.02 -10.86
C PHE A 263 15.50 0.64 -9.48
N VAL A 264 14.64 1.63 -9.38
CA VAL A 264 14.17 2.18 -8.12
C VAL A 264 12.65 2.10 -8.08
N GLU A 265 12.14 1.23 -7.21
CA GLU A 265 10.73 0.96 -7.03
C GLU A 265 10.41 0.91 -5.53
N ASP A 266 9.13 1.00 -5.20
CA ASP A 266 8.59 0.76 -3.86
C ASP A 266 9.26 1.58 -2.74
N THR A 267 9.68 2.81 -3.03
CA THR A 267 10.16 3.71 -2.00
C THR A 267 8.98 4.20 -1.14
N ALA A 268 9.22 4.34 0.16
CA ALA A 268 8.22 4.83 1.11
C ALA A 268 8.77 6.01 1.90
N GLY A 269 7.98 7.05 2.05
CA GLY A 269 8.33 8.23 2.80
C GLY A 269 7.11 8.89 3.44
N PRO A 270 7.32 9.84 4.36
CA PRO A 270 6.25 10.65 4.91
C PRO A 270 5.57 11.46 3.79
N PRO A 271 4.22 11.54 3.78
CA PRO A 271 3.48 12.27 2.74
C PRO A 271 3.88 13.74 2.59
N GLU A 272 4.32 14.37 3.68
CA GLU A 272 4.82 15.76 3.70
C GLU A 272 6.08 15.99 2.89
N ASN A 273 6.89 14.95 2.68
CA ASN A 273 8.15 15.02 1.93
C ASN A 273 8.01 14.48 0.50
N LEU A 274 6.81 14.04 0.10
CA LEU A 274 6.60 13.32 -1.15
C LEU A 274 6.98 14.17 -2.38
N ALA A 275 6.57 15.43 -2.41
CA ALA A 275 6.81 16.31 -3.55
C ALA A 275 8.30 16.62 -3.73
N GLU A 276 8.99 16.99 -2.64
CA GLU A 276 10.42 17.29 -2.64
C GLU A 276 11.23 16.04 -3.02
N TYR A 277 10.88 14.89 -2.45
CA TYR A 277 11.53 13.62 -2.77
C TYR A 277 11.43 13.28 -4.27
N ILE A 278 10.23 13.39 -4.85
CA ILE A 278 10.03 13.11 -6.28
C ILE A 278 10.70 14.15 -7.18
N ALA A 279 10.86 15.40 -6.70
CA ALA A 279 11.55 16.45 -7.46
C ALA A 279 13.06 16.23 -7.55
N GLU A 280 13.67 15.61 -6.53
CA GLU A 280 15.09 15.25 -6.53
C GLU A 280 15.37 13.95 -7.27
N PHE A 281 14.39 13.05 -7.35
CA PHE A 281 14.45 11.74 -7.98
C PHE A 281 14.32 11.83 -9.50
#